data_6cd42e6ca9ae52ea0b80a75d33300526
#
_entry.id   6cd42e6ca9ae52ea0b80a75d33300526
#
_cell.length_a   1.000
_cell.length_b   1.000
_cell.length_c   1.000
_cell.angle_alpha   90.00
_cell.angle_beta   90.00
_cell.angle_gamma   90.00
#
_symmetry.space_group_name_H-M   'P 1'
#
loop_
_entity.id
_entity.type
_entity.pdbx_description
1 polymer ?
#
loop_
_entity_poly.entity_id
_entity_poly.type
_entity_poly.pdbx_seq_one_letter_code
_entity_poly.pdbx_strand_id
1 'polypeptide(L)'
;LAGGRIVKNYAATFPSRYDCVQPLDSFPRINIGGVPSRIGQSKVVGQILSSLFPEGKDIDMGELRNTAVVLPEENMLIPLLNSLPANISPLNITMGYQLRNTAVAGLIRDIVSMQMRAYQTKVANTFFHEDVVNVLSHPLVRSYKPLACTAILLEIQNKRLFNVPESLFSDARFSGMEPV
;
A
#
# COMPACT_ATOMS: atom_id res chain seq x y z
N LEU A 1 32.60 11.71 4.07
CA LEU A 1 31.22 11.64 3.67
C LEU A 1 30.58 13.04 3.75
N ALA A 2 29.76 13.43 2.74
CA ALA A 2 29.19 14.80 2.65
C ALA A 2 28.35 15.17 3.88
N GLY A 3 27.58 14.22 4.45
CA GLY A 3 26.78 14.44 5.64
C GLY A 3 27.58 14.82 6.86
N GLY A 4 28.74 14.21 7.07
CA GLY A 4 29.60 14.53 8.21
C GLY A 4 30.18 15.96 8.15
N ARG A 5 30.41 16.53 6.95
CA ARG A 5 30.82 17.93 6.78
C ARG A 5 29.69 18.90 7.15
N ILE A 6 28.47 18.58 6.73
CA ILE A 6 27.30 19.40 7.03
C ILE A 6 27.09 19.46 8.55
N VAL A 7 27.08 18.30 9.21
CA VAL A 7 26.93 18.19 10.67
C VAL A 7 28.02 18.99 11.39
N LYS A 8 29.31 18.88 10.99
CA LYS A 8 30.41 19.67 11.60
C LYS A 8 30.23 21.18 11.44
N ASN A 9 29.80 21.63 10.27
CA ASN A 9 29.58 23.05 10.02
C ASN A 9 28.42 23.61 10.87
N TYR A 10 27.33 22.83 11.00
CA TYR A 10 26.21 23.26 11.84
C TYR A 10 26.50 23.14 13.34
N ALA A 11 27.28 22.17 13.78
CA ALA A 11 27.69 22.03 15.18
C ALA A 11 28.50 23.26 15.71
N ALA A 12 29.24 23.92 14.82
CA ALA A 12 29.92 25.15 15.17
C ALA A 12 28.98 26.35 15.41
N THR A 13 27.86 26.39 14.64
CA THR A 13 26.87 27.47 14.73
C THR A 13 25.79 27.20 15.79
N PHE A 14 25.44 25.94 15.97
CA PHE A 14 24.44 25.47 16.94
C PHE A 14 25.04 24.41 17.86
N PRO A 15 25.80 24.80 18.90
CA PRO A 15 26.41 23.85 19.82
C PRO A 15 25.32 23.05 20.54
N SER A 16 25.41 21.72 20.44
CA SER A 16 24.53 20.81 21.19
C SER A 16 24.84 20.88 22.68
N ARG A 17 23.80 20.87 23.53
CA ARG A 17 23.93 20.71 24.98
C ARG A 17 24.35 19.29 25.38
N TYR A 18 24.22 18.34 24.48
CA TYR A 18 24.55 16.94 24.71
C TYR A 18 25.71 16.54 23.83
N ASP A 19 26.73 15.98 24.45
CA ASP A 19 27.83 15.35 23.71
C ASP A 19 27.35 14.01 23.18
N CYS A 20 26.84 14.03 21.91
CA CYS A 20 26.34 12.82 21.25
C CYS A 20 27.46 11.96 20.68
N VAL A 21 28.73 12.34 20.84
CA VAL A 21 29.87 11.57 20.36
C VAL A 21 30.29 10.62 21.49
N GLN A 22 29.61 9.51 21.63
CA GLN A 22 30.14 8.39 22.38
C GLN A 22 31.18 7.70 21.52
N PRO A 23 32.45 7.52 22.03
CA PRO A 23 33.40 6.71 21.33
C PRO A 23 32.83 5.28 21.19
N LEU A 24 32.88 4.72 19.99
CA LEU A 24 32.51 3.32 19.78
C LEU A 24 33.63 2.47 20.46
N ASP A 25 33.29 1.78 21.54
CA ASP A 25 34.19 0.87 22.23
C ASP A 25 34.58 -0.33 21.35
N SER A 26 33.77 -0.62 20.35
CA SER A 26 34.03 -1.64 19.34
C SER A 26 33.38 -1.29 18.00
N PHE A 27 34.02 -1.67 16.89
CA PHE A 27 33.40 -1.54 15.57
C PHE A 27 32.25 -2.56 15.38
N PRO A 28 31.12 -2.15 14.89
CA PRO A 28 30.01 -3.07 14.58
C PRO A 28 30.44 -4.04 13.46
N ARG A 29 29.95 -5.26 13.51
CA ARG A 29 30.09 -6.21 12.41
C ARG A 29 29.16 -5.77 11.26
N ILE A 30 29.75 -5.45 10.12
CA ILE A 30 29.00 -5.01 8.93
C ILE A 30 29.09 -6.10 7.87
N ASN A 31 27.93 -6.58 7.41
CA ASN A 31 27.81 -7.50 6.28
C ASN A 31 27.15 -6.76 5.13
N ILE A 32 27.72 -6.82 3.92
CA ILE A 32 27.20 -6.18 2.73
C ILE A 32 26.87 -7.25 1.71
N GLY A 33 25.61 -7.31 1.26
CA GLY A 33 25.16 -8.24 0.24
C GLY A 33 24.51 -7.49 -0.92
N GLY A 34 24.89 -7.84 -2.15
CA GLY A 34 24.25 -7.33 -3.37
C GLY A 34 23.10 -8.23 -3.81
N VAL A 35 21.91 -7.66 -4.01
CA VAL A 35 20.73 -8.41 -4.48
C VAL A 35 20.11 -7.67 -5.65
N PRO A 36 19.86 -8.34 -6.82
CA PRO A 36 19.54 -7.65 -8.07
C PRO A 36 18.12 -7.06 -8.14
N SER A 37 17.21 -7.38 -7.23
CA SER A 37 15.85 -6.84 -7.25
C SER A 37 15.33 -6.46 -5.87
N ARG A 38 14.40 -5.49 -5.81
CA ARG A 38 13.76 -5.06 -4.56
C ARG A 38 13.03 -6.20 -3.85
N ILE A 39 12.30 -7.02 -4.61
CA ILE A 39 11.61 -8.21 -4.06
C ILE A 39 12.64 -9.23 -3.54
N GLY A 40 13.74 -9.41 -4.28
CA GLY A 40 14.85 -10.26 -3.83
C GLY A 40 15.46 -9.77 -2.51
N GLN A 41 15.65 -8.45 -2.35
CA GLN A 41 16.13 -7.86 -1.10
C GLN A 41 15.20 -8.17 0.07
N SER A 42 13.87 -8.03 -0.11
CA SER A 42 12.88 -8.38 0.90
C SER A 42 12.94 -9.86 1.30
N LYS A 43 13.12 -10.76 0.33
CA LYS A 43 13.27 -12.20 0.59
C LYS A 43 14.55 -12.52 1.35
N VAL A 44 15.67 -11.86 1.02
CA VAL A 44 16.94 -12.04 1.75
C VAL A 44 16.79 -11.57 3.20
N VAL A 45 16.10 -10.47 3.45
CA VAL A 45 15.81 -10.03 4.83
C VAL A 45 14.99 -11.09 5.57
N GLY A 46 13.94 -11.65 4.92
CA GLY A 46 13.18 -12.76 5.49
C GLY A 46 14.04 -13.98 5.84
N GLN A 47 14.98 -14.37 4.96
CA GLN A 47 15.93 -15.46 5.21
C GLN A 47 16.88 -15.17 6.37
N ILE A 48 17.40 -13.92 6.45
CA ILE A 48 18.24 -13.51 7.58
C ILE A 48 17.46 -13.60 8.89
N LEU A 49 16.23 -13.10 8.91
CA LEU A 49 15.38 -13.17 10.09
C LEU A 49 15.02 -14.62 10.47
N SER A 50 14.75 -15.49 9.49
CA SER A 50 14.53 -16.92 9.75
C SER A 50 15.78 -17.61 10.32
N SER A 51 16.97 -17.16 9.95
CA SER A 51 18.23 -17.71 10.50
C SER A 51 18.51 -17.20 11.92
N LEU A 52 18.13 -15.96 12.22
CA LEU A 52 18.28 -15.37 13.56
C LEU A 52 17.21 -15.92 14.52
N PHE A 53 15.98 -16.09 14.04
CA PHE A 53 14.82 -16.53 14.81
C PHE A 53 14.20 -17.79 14.17
N PRO A 54 14.83 -18.96 14.30
CA PRO A 54 14.34 -20.19 13.69
C PRO A 54 12.99 -20.64 14.27
N GLU A 55 12.12 -21.18 13.42
CA GLU A 55 10.84 -21.74 13.84
C GLU A 55 11.07 -22.90 14.85
N GLY A 56 10.17 -23.00 15.84
CA GLY A 56 10.21 -24.06 16.85
C GLY A 56 11.21 -23.86 17.98
N LYS A 57 11.92 -22.71 18.01
CA LYS A 57 12.70 -22.28 19.19
C LYS A 57 11.99 -21.16 19.91
N ASP A 58 12.18 -21.13 21.24
CA ASP A 58 11.73 -19.96 22.02
C ASP A 58 12.48 -18.72 21.55
N ILE A 59 11.75 -17.71 21.11
CA ILE A 59 12.32 -16.45 20.67
C ILE A 59 12.61 -15.60 21.90
N ASP A 60 13.85 -15.19 22.05
CA ASP A 60 14.19 -14.16 23.04
C ASP A 60 13.53 -12.83 22.63
N MET A 61 12.53 -12.44 23.39
CA MET A 61 11.79 -11.18 23.16
C MET A 61 12.69 -9.96 23.33
N GLY A 62 13.80 -10.05 24.05
CA GLY A 62 14.80 -9.00 24.17
C GLY A 62 15.56 -8.80 22.86
N GLU A 63 16.04 -9.89 22.26
CA GLU A 63 16.73 -9.84 20.95
C GLU A 63 15.79 -9.39 19.84
N LEU A 64 14.53 -9.85 19.83
CA LEU A 64 13.55 -9.44 18.84
C LEU A 64 13.29 -7.93 18.92
N ARG A 65 13.14 -7.37 20.12
CA ARG A 65 12.94 -5.93 20.34
C ARG A 65 14.15 -5.08 19.93
N ASN A 66 15.34 -5.65 19.98
CA ASN A 66 16.59 -4.98 19.59
C ASN A 66 16.90 -5.15 18.10
N THR A 67 16.05 -5.85 17.36
CA THR A 67 16.21 -6.06 15.91
C THR A 67 15.36 -5.05 15.13
N ALA A 68 15.99 -4.32 14.23
CA ALA A 68 15.30 -3.36 13.37
C ALA A 68 15.61 -3.61 11.90
N VAL A 69 14.59 -3.51 11.06
CA VAL A 69 14.72 -3.52 9.60
C VAL A 69 14.42 -2.12 9.08
N VAL A 70 15.42 -1.49 8.46
CA VAL A 70 15.30 -0.15 7.89
C VAL A 70 15.06 -0.25 6.39
N LEU A 71 13.95 0.33 5.92
CA LEU A 71 13.60 0.37 4.51
C LEU A 71 13.88 1.77 3.94
N PRO A 72 14.69 1.88 2.87
CA PRO A 72 14.95 3.17 2.22
C PRO A 72 13.77 3.66 1.39
N GLU A 73 12.86 2.75 0.99
CA GLU A 73 11.70 3.05 0.15
C GLU A 73 10.43 2.44 0.75
N GLU A 74 9.37 3.24 0.85
CA GLU A 74 8.07 2.82 1.41
C GLU A 74 7.43 1.67 0.62
N ASN A 75 7.65 1.60 -0.69
CA ASN A 75 7.11 0.55 -1.56
C ASN A 75 7.66 -0.85 -1.24
N MET A 76 8.75 -0.94 -0.47
CA MET A 76 9.31 -2.23 -0.02
C MET A 76 8.59 -2.81 1.19
N LEU A 77 7.72 -2.05 1.86
CA LEU A 77 7.03 -2.52 3.06
C LEU A 77 6.19 -3.78 2.81
N ILE A 78 5.32 -3.77 1.79
CA ILE A 78 4.44 -4.91 1.51
C ILE A 78 5.23 -6.17 1.08
N PRO A 79 6.21 -6.09 0.14
CA PRO A 79 7.09 -7.22 -0.16
C PRO A 79 7.82 -7.76 1.08
N LEU A 80 8.27 -6.88 1.97
CA LEU A 80 8.93 -7.30 3.21
C LEU A 80 7.96 -8.05 4.13
N LEU A 81 6.78 -7.49 4.41
CA LEU A 81 5.78 -8.13 5.27
C LEU A 81 5.40 -9.53 4.78
N ASN A 82 5.29 -9.71 3.45
CA ASN A 82 5.02 -11.02 2.86
C ASN A 82 6.23 -11.98 2.90
N SER A 83 7.41 -11.48 3.24
CA SER A 83 8.64 -12.29 3.30
C SER A 83 9.04 -12.62 4.74
N LEU A 84 8.34 -12.07 5.73
CA LEU A 84 8.64 -12.31 7.14
C LEU A 84 8.26 -13.73 7.54
N PRO A 85 9.06 -14.40 8.39
CA PRO A 85 8.68 -15.65 9.02
C PRO A 85 7.43 -15.51 9.89
N ALA A 86 6.57 -16.53 9.89
CA ALA A 86 5.29 -16.50 10.61
C ALA A 86 5.43 -16.42 12.14
N ASN A 87 6.57 -16.85 12.68
CA ASN A 87 6.87 -16.83 14.11
C ASN A 87 7.31 -15.45 14.64
N ILE A 88 7.54 -14.46 13.76
CA ILE A 88 7.92 -13.12 14.19
C ILE A 88 6.66 -12.29 14.47
N SER A 89 6.33 -12.14 15.75
CA SER A 89 5.23 -11.32 16.25
C SER A 89 5.48 -10.95 17.70
N PRO A 90 5.18 -9.73 18.15
CA PRO A 90 4.56 -8.61 17.45
C PRO A 90 5.53 -7.80 16.58
N LEU A 91 5.01 -7.14 15.55
CA LEU A 91 5.75 -6.20 14.70
C LEU A 91 5.37 -4.75 15.02
N ASN A 92 6.37 -3.87 15.07
CA ASN A 92 6.14 -2.43 15.11
C ASN A 92 6.52 -1.81 13.76
N ILE A 93 5.53 -1.24 13.07
CA ILE A 93 5.71 -0.62 11.76
C ILE A 93 5.57 0.90 11.95
N THR A 94 6.67 1.62 11.75
CA THR A 94 6.71 3.09 11.87
C THR A 94 6.54 3.81 10.52
N MET A 95 6.60 3.08 9.40
CA MET A 95 6.37 3.63 8.07
C MET A 95 4.89 3.74 7.76
N GLY A 96 4.48 4.88 7.17
CA GLY A 96 3.16 5.02 6.59
C GLY A 96 3.03 4.28 5.25
N TYR A 97 1.82 3.81 4.93
CA TYR A 97 1.51 3.30 3.61
C TYR A 97 0.85 4.40 2.77
N GLN A 98 1.37 4.65 1.58
CA GLN A 98 0.90 5.75 0.74
C GLN A 98 -0.54 5.51 0.29
N LEU A 99 -1.44 6.45 0.61
CA LEU A 99 -2.87 6.38 0.27
C LEU A 99 -3.09 6.13 -1.24
N ARG A 100 -2.27 6.74 -2.11
CA ARG A 100 -2.35 6.57 -3.57
C ARG A 100 -2.23 5.12 -4.05
N ASN A 101 -1.62 4.24 -3.25
CA ASN A 101 -1.42 2.82 -3.56
C ASN A 101 -2.55 1.94 -2.99
N THR A 102 -3.53 2.54 -2.33
CA THR A 102 -4.67 1.81 -1.76
C THR A 102 -5.78 1.60 -2.79
N ALA A 103 -6.56 0.53 -2.61
CA ALA A 103 -7.76 0.30 -3.40
C ALA A 103 -8.76 1.46 -3.30
N VAL A 104 -8.87 2.09 -2.13
CA VAL A 104 -9.75 3.25 -1.90
C VAL A 104 -9.37 4.42 -2.81
N ALA A 105 -8.07 4.73 -2.91
CA ALA A 105 -7.60 5.81 -3.79
C ALA A 105 -7.85 5.49 -5.28
N GLY A 106 -7.76 4.21 -5.66
CA GLY A 106 -8.15 3.74 -6.99
C GLY A 106 -9.62 4.03 -7.27
N LEU A 107 -10.50 3.59 -6.38
CA LEU A 107 -11.95 3.81 -6.51
C LEU A 107 -12.31 5.30 -6.60
N ILE A 108 -11.74 6.13 -5.73
CA ILE A 108 -11.99 7.59 -5.77
C ILE A 108 -11.56 8.17 -7.13
N ARG A 109 -10.41 7.74 -7.64
CA ARG A 109 -9.92 8.19 -8.95
C ARG A 109 -10.87 7.79 -10.07
N ASP A 110 -11.36 6.55 -10.08
CA ASP A 110 -12.29 6.05 -11.09
C ASP A 110 -13.61 6.82 -11.05
N ILE A 111 -14.18 7.07 -9.86
CA ILE A 111 -15.41 7.87 -9.67
C ILE A 111 -15.20 9.31 -10.14
N VAL A 112 -14.11 9.96 -9.74
CA VAL A 112 -13.81 11.33 -10.14
C VAL A 112 -13.61 11.42 -11.66
N SER A 113 -12.91 10.48 -12.27
CA SER A 113 -12.71 10.43 -13.73
C SER A 113 -14.01 10.26 -14.46
N MET A 114 -14.90 9.38 -13.99
CA MET A 114 -16.26 9.18 -14.54
C MET A 114 -17.07 10.48 -14.51
N GLN A 115 -17.08 11.17 -13.36
CA GLN A 115 -17.82 12.43 -13.19
C GLN A 115 -17.23 13.56 -14.06
N MET A 116 -15.92 13.69 -14.11
CA MET A 116 -15.24 14.69 -14.94
C MET A 116 -15.54 14.49 -16.42
N ARG A 117 -15.53 13.25 -16.91
CA ARG A 117 -15.87 12.93 -18.31
C ARG A 117 -17.33 13.23 -18.60
N ALA A 118 -18.25 12.85 -17.71
CA ALA A 118 -19.67 13.18 -17.85
C ALA A 118 -19.91 14.70 -17.95
N TYR A 119 -19.22 15.47 -17.12
CA TYR A 119 -19.29 16.94 -17.16
C TYR A 119 -18.73 17.53 -18.47
N GLN A 120 -17.63 16.99 -18.98
CA GLN A 120 -16.99 17.46 -20.21
C GLN A 120 -17.81 17.15 -21.47
N THR A 121 -18.42 15.98 -21.53
CA THR A 121 -19.22 15.54 -22.70
C THR A 121 -20.54 16.27 -22.83
N LYS A 122 -21.03 16.92 -21.76
CA LYS A 122 -22.30 17.66 -21.72
C LYS A 122 -23.53 16.82 -22.15
N VAL A 123 -23.42 15.52 -22.19
CA VAL A 123 -24.53 14.62 -22.43
C VAL A 123 -25.26 14.43 -21.10
N ALA A 124 -26.44 15.02 -20.98
CA ALA A 124 -27.20 15.04 -19.74
C ALA A 124 -27.50 13.61 -19.24
N ASN A 125 -27.25 13.38 -17.93
CA ASN A 125 -27.66 12.18 -17.20
C ASN A 125 -27.13 10.85 -17.77
N THR A 126 -25.92 10.86 -18.35
CA THR A 126 -25.28 9.65 -18.85
C THR A 126 -23.80 9.60 -18.48
N PHE A 127 -23.29 8.38 -18.31
CA PHE A 127 -21.88 8.10 -18.07
C PHE A 127 -21.31 7.25 -19.20
N PHE A 128 -20.04 7.43 -19.52
CA PHE A 128 -19.36 6.59 -20.50
C PHE A 128 -19.22 5.17 -19.96
N HIS A 129 -19.52 4.16 -20.79
CA HIS A 129 -19.61 2.77 -20.34
C HIS A 129 -18.32 2.22 -19.70
N GLU A 130 -17.13 2.57 -20.23
CA GLU A 130 -15.87 2.10 -19.66
C GLU A 130 -15.65 2.59 -18.24
N ASP A 131 -16.01 3.85 -17.97
CA ASP A 131 -15.86 4.41 -16.63
C ASP A 131 -16.81 3.71 -15.64
N VAL A 132 -18.04 3.43 -16.07
CA VAL A 132 -19.01 2.67 -15.28
C VAL A 132 -18.51 1.24 -15.02
N VAL A 133 -17.98 0.58 -16.05
CA VAL A 133 -17.41 -0.76 -15.92
C VAL A 133 -16.25 -0.77 -14.94
N ASN A 134 -15.36 0.23 -14.99
CA ASN A 134 -14.22 0.34 -14.05
C ASN A 134 -14.70 0.47 -12.60
N VAL A 135 -15.67 1.36 -12.34
CA VAL A 135 -16.23 1.57 -11.00
C VAL A 135 -16.93 0.31 -10.49
N LEU A 136 -17.83 -0.30 -11.29
CA LEU A 136 -18.61 -1.47 -10.88
C LEU A 136 -17.77 -2.75 -10.75
N SER A 137 -16.65 -2.85 -11.49
CA SER A 137 -15.72 -3.97 -11.40
C SER A 137 -14.72 -3.82 -10.26
N HIS A 138 -14.67 -2.62 -9.65
CA HIS A 138 -13.71 -2.35 -8.57
C HIS A 138 -13.98 -3.27 -7.36
N PRO A 139 -12.95 -3.91 -6.75
CA PRO A 139 -13.12 -4.90 -5.69
C PRO A 139 -13.99 -4.43 -4.53
N LEU A 140 -13.85 -3.19 -4.08
CA LEU A 140 -14.63 -2.64 -2.96
C LEU A 140 -16.12 -2.49 -3.31
N VAL A 141 -16.46 -2.05 -4.53
CA VAL A 141 -17.84 -1.90 -4.98
C VAL A 141 -18.46 -3.27 -5.20
N ARG A 142 -17.74 -4.16 -5.86
CA ARG A 142 -18.20 -5.52 -6.13
C ARG A 142 -18.43 -6.35 -4.87
N SER A 143 -17.61 -6.14 -3.83
CA SER A 143 -17.78 -6.82 -2.54
C SER A 143 -19.02 -6.34 -1.79
N TYR A 144 -19.43 -5.08 -1.98
CA TYR A 144 -20.58 -4.52 -1.30
C TYR A 144 -21.92 -5.01 -1.90
N LYS A 145 -22.08 -4.97 -3.23
CA LYS A 145 -23.30 -5.40 -3.94
C LYS A 145 -22.97 -6.25 -5.18
N PRO A 146 -22.50 -7.48 -5.03
CA PRO A 146 -21.98 -8.29 -6.15
C PRO A 146 -23.03 -8.58 -7.22
N LEU A 147 -24.27 -8.88 -6.81
CA LEU A 147 -25.35 -9.22 -7.73
C LEU A 147 -25.82 -8.01 -8.55
N ALA A 148 -25.98 -6.85 -7.92
CA ALA A 148 -26.35 -5.61 -8.61
C ALA A 148 -25.28 -5.18 -9.61
N CYS A 149 -24.02 -5.21 -9.21
CA CYS A 149 -22.89 -4.92 -10.11
C CYS A 149 -22.89 -5.84 -11.33
N THR A 150 -23.05 -7.15 -11.13
CA THR A 150 -23.08 -8.13 -12.21
C THR A 150 -24.28 -7.90 -13.15
N ALA A 151 -25.45 -7.63 -12.59
CA ALA A 151 -26.65 -7.40 -13.39
C ALA A 151 -26.54 -6.14 -14.26
N ILE A 152 -26.03 -5.03 -13.70
CA ILE A 152 -25.81 -3.79 -14.47
C ILE A 152 -24.76 -4.00 -15.56
N LEU A 153 -23.65 -4.68 -15.25
CA LEU A 153 -22.61 -4.98 -16.24
C LEU A 153 -23.14 -5.83 -17.41
N LEU A 154 -23.97 -6.85 -17.12
CA LEU A 154 -24.62 -7.66 -18.15
C LEU A 154 -25.61 -6.83 -18.99
N GLU A 155 -26.35 -5.93 -18.37
CA GLU A 155 -27.28 -5.03 -19.09
C GLU A 155 -26.51 -4.13 -20.07
N ILE A 156 -25.40 -3.51 -19.62
CA ILE A 156 -24.53 -2.68 -20.45
C ILE A 156 -24.00 -3.49 -21.64
N GLN A 157 -23.55 -4.70 -21.40
CA GLN A 157 -23.00 -5.58 -22.43
C GLN A 157 -24.06 -6.05 -23.43
N ASN A 158 -25.21 -6.52 -22.95
CA ASN A 158 -26.27 -7.05 -23.79
C ASN A 158 -26.90 -5.97 -24.69
N LYS A 159 -27.10 -4.77 -24.16
CA LYS A 159 -27.63 -3.64 -24.89
C LYS A 159 -26.58 -2.84 -25.65
N ARG A 160 -25.30 -3.18 -25.52
CA ARG A 160 -24.16 -2.47 -26.12
C ARG A 160 -24.23 -0.95 -25.87
N LEU A 161 -24.46 -0.58 -24.61
CA LEU A 161 -24.63 0.83 -24.23
C LEU A 161 -23.26 1.52 -24.23
N PHE A 162 -23.07 2.49 -25.11
CA PHE A 162 -21.89 3.38 -25.08
C PHE A 162 -22.02 4.45 -23.99
N ASN A 163 -23.24 4.99 -23.84
CA ASN A 163 -23.57 5.92 -22.78
C ASN A 163 -24.60 5.24 -21.87
N VAL A 164 -24.26 5.10 -20.62
CA VAL A 164 -25.07 4.45 -19.59
C VAL A 164 -25.92 5.51 -18.91
N PRO A 165 -27.27 5.43 -19.00
CA PRO A 165 -28.11 6.42 -18.36
C PRO A 165 -28.11 6.28 -16.84
N GLU A 166 -28.13 7.41 -16.13
CA GLU A 166 -28.20 7.46 -14.67
C GLU A 166 -29.40 6.67 -14.11
N SER A 167 -30.52 6.67 -14.84
CA SER A 167 -31.72 5.93 -14.47
C SER A 167 -31.50 4.43 -14.32
N LEU A 168 -30.48 3.86 -14.96
CA LEU A 168 -30.13 2.45 -14.81
C LEU A 168 -29.71 2.09 -13.39
N PHE A 169 -29.06 3.01 -12.68
CA PHE A 169 -28.64 2.79 -11.28
C PHE A 169 -29.79 2.91 -10.29
N SER A 170 -30.82 3.67 -10.64
CA SER A 170 -32.02 3.88 -9.83
C SER A 170 -33.16 2.90 -10.15
N ASP A 171 -32.94 1.98 -11.09
CA ASP A 171 -33.96 1.00 -11.48
C ASP A 171 -34.25 0.06 -10.30
N ALA A 172 -35.56 -0.09 -9.97
CA ALA A 172 -36.03 -0.95 -8.89
C ALA A 172 -35.55 -2.41 -9.00
N ARG A 173 -35.24 -2.87 -10.22
CA ARG A 173 -34.62 -4.20 -10.45
C ARG A 173 -33.28 -4.37 -9.78
N PHE A 174 -32.56 -3.26 -9.51
CA PHE A 174 -31.23 -3.25 -8.88
C PHE A 174 -31.27 -2.67 -7.46
N SER A 175 -32.35 -2.02 -7.04
CA SER A 175 -32.53 -1.40 -5.73
C SER A 175 -32.94 -2.39 -4.63
N GLY A 176 -33.53 -3.53 -5.00
CA GLY A 176 -34.08 -4.53 -4.08
C GLY A 176 -33.07 -5.35 -3.27
N MET A 177 -31.80 -4.92 -3.24
CA MET A 177 -30.74 -5.55 -2.48
C MET A 177 -30.31 -4.66 -1.33
N GLU A 178 -31.24 -4.33 -0.43
CA GLU A 178 -30.85 -3.74 0.85
C GLU A 178 -30.02 -4.76 1.63
N PRO A 179 -28.94 -4.31 2.28
CA PRO A 179 -28.16 -5.19 3.15
C PRO A 179 -29.05 -5.62 4.32
N VAL A 180 -29.11 -6.93 4.56
CA VAL A 180 -29.63 -7.52 5.80
C VAL A 180 -28.68 -7.19 6.94
#